data_db966a79a21953ab98ad784251319e6a
#
_entry.id   db966a79a21953ab98ad784251319e6a
#
_cell.length_a   1.000
_cell.length_b   1.000
_cell.length_c   1.000
_cell.angle_alpha   90.00
_cell.angle_beta   90.00
_cell.angle_gamma   90.00
#
_symmetry.space_group_name_H-M   'P 1'
#
loop_
_entity.id
_entity.type
_entity.pdbx_description
1 polymer ?
#
loop_
_entity_poly.entity_id
_entity_poly.type
_entity_poly.pdbx_seq_one_letter_code
_entity_poly.pdbx_strand_id
1 'polypeptide(L)'
;SRQPHMQTSGRRQRHRRRSRRLRRRRRLFGIVVVLILAAGMAGIFLWKRSHTAGSPPTSENKGGSKDTKKKDAQSGTSDYTIELQGDSEVTVRLGDPYEDAGAVVKDRQGNRTDISVSLEEYDLNTAGEHQLVYKATDPKGKEISAQRTVTVTPNKEYGAKGLPICMYHYVYDANSVPENLNSNYIEVGTLEEELKYLHENDYYFPTWKEVREYLDGERILPDKSIVLSFDDGPLYIELAIPLFEKYQTPATSFVITSYYNDKSMLDPYRNNQYLTLESHTDNMHRGGGTYGHGGIFPALSKEEALADLKKSIEYCGNGDALAYPFGDYTAECEQTVEEAGFLCAVTTEPGKCYPGDDPYALTRVRMLGSQSLDQFISEIN
;
A
#
# COMPACT_ATOMS: atom_id res chain seq x y z
N SER A 1 -24.82 51.36 12.79
CA SER A 1 -24.61 49.95 12.61
C SER A 1 -23.61 49.71 11.47
N ARG A 2 -22.40 49.32 11.82
CA ARG A 2 -21.33 48.98 10.87
C ARG A 2 -21.00 47.52 11.00
N GLN A 3 -21.12 46.75 9.93
CA GLN A 3 -20.56 45.40 9.82
C GLN A 3 -19.07 45.50 9.43
N PRO A 4 -18.18 44.63 9.95
CA PRO A 4 -16.81 44.53 9.47
C PRO A 4 -16.66 43.42 8.41
N HIS A 5 -16.15 43.80 7.24
CA HIS A 5 -15.49 42.89 6.29
C HIS A 5 -14.15 42.48 6.83
N MET A 6 -13.84 41.18 6.78
CA MET A 6 -12.49 40.57 6.75
C MET A 6 -12.66 39.03 6.81
N GLN A 7 -11.95 38.23 6.11
CA GLN A 7 -10.60 38.01 5.63
C GLN A 7 -10.60 36.85 4.63
N THR A 8 -10.38 37.06 3.38
CA THR A 8 -10.21 35.98 2.38
C THR A 8 -8.80 35.96 1.77
N SER A 9 -7.85 36.73 2.29
CA SER A 9 -6.52 36.86 1.69
C SER A 9 -5.48 35.81 2.12
N GLY A 10 -5.66 35.15 3.26
CA GLY A 10 -4.69 34.20 3.81
C GLY A 10 -4.63 32.84 3.11
N ARG A 11 -5.78 32.33 2.65
CA ARG A 11 -5.85 31.02 1.96
C ARG A 11 -5.17 31.01 0.59
N ARG A 12 -5.28 32.09 -0.20
CA ARG A 12 -4.68 32.16 -1.54
C ARG A 12 -3.14 32.27 -1.52
N GLN A 13 -2.55 32.83 -0.46
CA GLN A 13 -1.10 32.91 -0.34
C GLN A 13 -0.46 31.58 0.08
N ARG A 14 -1.11 30.76 0.91
CA ARG A 14 -0.62 29.44 1.30
C ARG A 14 -0.57 28.46 0.10
N HIS A 15 -1.62 28.45 -0.74
CA HIS A 15 -1.64 27.63 -1.96
C HIS A 15 -0.53 27.98 -2.97
N ARG A 16 -0.22 29.28 -3.13
CA ARG A 16 0.85 29.72 -4.05
C ARG A 16 2.25 29.41 -3.53
N ARG A 17 2.47 29.35 -2.21
CA ARG A 17 3.75 28.94 -1.63
C ARG A 17 3.97 27.44 -1.70
N ARG A 18 2.93 26.61 -1.51
CA ARG A 18 2.97 25.16 -1.66
C ARG A 18 3.34 24.76 -3.11
N SER A 19 2.74 25.34 -4.12
CA SER A 19 3.02 25.03 -5.52
C SER A 19 4.44 25.40 -5.99
N ARG A 20 5.07 26.40 -5.38
CA ARG A 20 6.47 26.79 -5.70
C ARG A 20 7.50 25.85 -5.06
N ARG A 21 7.24 25.31 -3.85
CA ARG A 21 8.09 24.30 -3.20
C ARG A 21 8.04 22.96 -3.92
N LEU A 22 6.85 22.51 -4.34
CA LEU A 22 6.70 21.30 -5.14
C LEU A 22 7.49 21.36 -6.47
N ARG A 23 7.47 22.50 -7.18
CA ARG A 23 8.22 22.66 -8.44
C ARG A 23 9.75 22.66 -8.25
N ARG A 24 10.26 23.10 -7.10
CA ARG A 24 11.69 23.05 -6.79
C ARG A 24 12.15 21.64 -6.41
N ARG A 25 11.36 20.89 -5.63
CA ARG A 25 11.65 19.48 -5.28
C ARG A 25 11.60 18.57 -6.51
N ARG A 26 10.65 18.77 -7.44
CA ARG A 26 10.59 18.02 -8.71
C ARG A 26 11.85 18.14 -9.58
N ARG A 27 12.54 19.28 -9.57
CA ARG A 27 13.81 19.46 -10.32
C ARG A 27 15.00 18.75 -9.67
N LEU A 28 15.06 18.67 -8.36
CA LEU A 28 16.13 17.96 -7.63
C LEU A 28 15.93 16.44 -7.69
N PHE A 29 14.70 15.95 -7.58
CA PHE A 29 14.38 14.51 -7.68
C PHE A 29 14.69 13.94 -9.08
N GLY A 30 14.38 14.67 -10.15
CA GLY A 30 14.72 14.27 -11.52
C GLY A 30 16.22 14.08 -11.75
N ILE A 31 17.07 14.88 -11.11
CA ILE A 31 18.53 14.79 -11.25
C ILE A 31 19.07 13.57 -10.47
N VAL A 32 18.52 13.25 -9.31
CA VAL A 32 18.95 12.10 -8.49
C VAL A 32 18.55 10.77 -9.16
N VAL A 33 17.36 10.68 -9.74
CA VAL A 33 16.90 9.46 -10.46
C VAL A 33 17.77 9.19 -11.68
N VAL A 34 18.16 10.21 -12.45
CA VAL A 34 19.06 10.05 -13.60
C VAL A 34 20.45 9.58 -13.18
N LEU A 35 20.95 10.01 -12.02
CA LEU A 35 22.26 9.58 -11.50
C LEU A 35 22.24 8.13 -10.97
N ILE A 36 21.12 7.69 -10.37
CA ILE A 36 20.95 6.30 -9.90
C ILE A 36 20.83 5.33 -11.07
N LEU A 37 20.11 5.68 -12.13
CA LEU A 37 20.01 4.87 -13.35
C LEU A 37 21.35 4.72 -14.08
N ALA A 38 22.17 5.78 -14.10
CA ALA A 38 23.52 5.73 -14.66
C ALA A 38 24.50 4.84 -13.84
N ALA A 39 24.36 4.82 -12.51
CA ALA A 39 25.15 3.97 -11.62
C ALA A 39 24.74 2.48 -11.71
N GLY A 40 23.44 2.19 -11.89
CA GLY A 40 22.92 0.83 -12.06
C GLY A 40 23.43 0.16 -13.34
N MET A 41 23.47 0.87 -14.47
CA MET A 41 23.99 0.33 -15.73
C MET A 41 25.51 0.05 -15.69
N ALA A 42 26.29 0.82 -14.95
CA ALA A 42 27.73 0.57 -14.77
C ALA A 42 28.00 -0.68 -13.90
N GLY A 43 27.14 -0.96 -12.90
CA GLY A 43 27.24 -2.15 -12.04
C GLY A 43 26.99 -3.46 -12.80
N ILE A 44 26.01 -3.48 -13.70
CA ILE A 44 25.67 -4.66 -14.53
C ILE A 44 26.78 -4.99 -15.54
N PHE A 45 27.48 -3.98 -16.07
CA PHE A 45 28.57 -4.19 -17.02
C PHE A 45 29.84 -4.76 -16.35
N LEU A 46 30.11 -4.44 -15.11
CA LEU A 46 31.24 -4.97 -14.34
C LEU A 46 30.98 -6.38 -13.79
N TRP A 47 29.74 -6.74 -13.47
CA TRP A 47 29.38 -8.09 -13.00
C TRP A 47 29.49 -9.15 -14.10
N LYS A 48 29.19 -8.80 -15.35
CA LYS A 48 29.34 -9.71 -16.51
C LYS A 48 30.78 -10.04 -16.87
N ARG A 49 31.79 -9.30 -16.37
CA ARG A 49 33.21 -9.47 -16.71
C ARG A 49 33.99 -10.36 -15.73
N SER A 50 33.41 -10.71 -14.58
CA SER A 50 34.11 -11.45 -13.52
C SER A 50 33.77 -12.96 -13.42
N HIS A 51 32.95 -13.51 -14.33
CA HIS A 51 32.50 -14.91 -14.24
C HIS A 51 32.83 -15.77 -15.46
N THR A 52 33.95 -15.52 -16.09
CA THR A 52 34.49 -16.45 -17.11
C THR A 52 35.93 -16.79 -16.77
N ALA A 53 36.17 -17.85 -15.99
CA ALA A 53 37.30 -18.74 -16.06
C ALA A 53 37.29 -19.78 -14.91
N GLY A 54 37.39 -21.06 -15.28
CA GLY A 54 37.79 -22.12 -14.35
C GLY A 54 37.00 -23.43 -14.46
N SER A 55 37.41 -24.31 -15.40
CA SER A 55 36.98 -25.71 -15.48
C SER A 55 37.95 -26.65 -14.78
N PRO A 56 37.65 -27.96 -14.61
CA PRO A 56 37.74 -28.76 -13.40
C PRO A 56 38.95 -29.74 -13.38
N PRO A 57 38.99 -30.69 -12.47
CA PRO A 57 39.38 -32.03 -12.93
C PRO A 57 38.49 -33.18 -12.43
N THR A 58 38.42 -34.15 -13.29
CA THR A 58 37.88 -35.50 -13.23
C THR A 58 38.42 -36.40 -12.12
N SER A 59 37.57 -37.32 -11.60
CA SER A 59 38.00 -38.65 -11.24
C SER A 59 36.87 -39.68 -11.38
N GLU A 60 37.22 -40.77 -12.06
CA GLU A 60 36.43 -41.97 -12.30
C GLU A 60 36.13 -42.75 -11.01
N ASN A 61 35.03 -43.45 -10.94
CA ASN A 61 35.04 -44.86 -10.59
C ASN A 61 33.76 -45.62 -10.99
N LYS A 62 33.99 -46.88 -11.34
CA LYS A 62 33.13 -47.86 -11.99
C LYS A 62 32.08 -48.49 -11.07
N GLY A 63 30.96 -48.93 -11.69
CA GLY A 63 30.44 -50.27 -11.41
C GLY A 63 28.94 -50.36 -11.15
N GLY A 64 28.19 -51.08 -12.01
CA GLY A 64 27.00 -51.83 -11.57
C GLY A 64 25.73 -51.60 -12.40
N SER A 65 25.57 -52.43 -13.41
CA SER A 65 24.37 -52.67 -14.23
C SER A 65 23.12 -52.99 -13.40
N LYS A 66 21.96 -52.36 -13.77
CA LYS A 66 20.67 -53.08 -13.92
C LYS A 66 19.72 -52.30 -14.83
N ASP A 67 19.33 -52.97 -15.88
CA ASP A 67 18.32 -52.57 -16.86
C ASP A 67 16.97 -52.27 -16.18
N THR A 68 16.46 -51.08 -16.42
CA THR A 68 15.03 -50.79 -16.41
C THR A 68 14.76 -49.87 -17.59
N LYS A 69 14.07 -50.38 -18.59
CA LYS A 69 13.56 -49.65 -19.74
C LYS A 69 12.68 -48.49 -19.27
N LYS A 70 13.24 -47.30 -19.20
CA LYS A 70 12.46 -46.04 -19.28
C LYS A 70 12.24 -45.76 -20.76
N LYS A 71 10.97 -45.64 -21.11
CA LYS A 71 10.56 -45.02 -22.37
C LYS A 71 11.16 -43.63 -22.40
N ASP A 72 12.10 -43.42 -23.32
CA ASP A 72 12.60 -42.10 -23.68
C ASP A 72 11.42 -41.27 -24.21
N ALA A 73 10.94 -40.34 -23.38
CA ALA A 73 10.14 -39.23 -23.89
C ALA A 73 11.08 -38.37 -24.74
N GLN A 74 10.96 -38.51 -26.04
CA GLN A 74 11.71 -37.80 -27.06
C GLN A 74 11.44 -36.30 -26.89
N SER A 75 12.34 -35.55 -26.27
CA SER A 75 12.35 -34.10 -26.18
C SER A 75 12.65 -33.49 -27.54
N GLY A 76 11.79 -33.72 -28.53
CA GLY A 76 11.85 -33.03 -29.81
C GLY A 76 11.39 -31.60 -29.66
N THR A 77 12.10 -30.61 -30.19
CA THR A 77 11.61 -29.24 -30.38
C THR A 77 10.38 -29.28 -31.30
N SER A 78 9.34 -28.45 -31.00
CA SER A 78 8.18 -28.31 -31.88
C SER A 78 8.60 -27.76 -33.24
N ASP A 79 7.88 -28.17 -34.28
CA ASP A 79 8.01 -27.61 -35.65
C ASP A 79 7.29 -26.28 -35.81
N TYR A 80 6.68 -25.81 -34.72
CA TYR A 80 5.87 -24.59 -34.66
C TYR A 80 6.42 -23.65 -33.59
N THR A 81 6.30 -22.34 -33.84
CA THR A 81 6.71 -21.27 -32.92
C THR A 81 5.60 -20.24 -32.78
N ILE A 82 5.51 -19.60 -31.60
CA ILE A 82 4.65 -18.45 -31.44
C ILE A 82 5.46 -17.19 -31.76
N GLU A 83 4.92 -16.37 -32.67
CA GLU A 83 5.45 -15.06 -33.01
C GLU A 83 4.53 -13.98 -32.45
N LEU A 84 5.07 -13.07 -31.64
CA LEU A 84 4.36 -11.92 -31.12
C LEU A 84 3.99 -10.96 -32.24
N GLN A 85 2.79 -10.42 -32.21
CA GLN A 85 2.42 -9.29 -33.06
C GLN A 85 2.77 -7.98 -32.35
N GLY A 86 3.45 -7.06 -33.05
CA GLY A 86 4.01 -5.85 -32.44
C GLY A 86 5.25 -6.12 -31.57
N ASP A 87 5.58 -5.18 -30.69
CA ASP A 87 6.80 -5.20 -29.90
C ASP A 87 6.76 -6.26 -28.79
N SER A 88 7.89 -6.91 -28.53
CA SER A 88 8.07 -7.87 -27.44
C SER A 88 8.23 -7.21 -26.07
N GLU A 89 8.57 -5.93 -26.05
CA GLU A 89 8.70 -5.09 -24.86
C GLU A 89 7.86 -3.83 -25.06
N VAL A 90 6.94 -3.57 -24.13
CA VAL A 90 6.01 -2.43 -24.18
C VAL A 90 6.08 -1.68 -22.84
N THR A 91 6.01 -0.36 -22.88
CA THR A 91 5.93 0.47 -21.67
C THR A 91 4.59 1.21 -21.66
N VAL A 92 3.87 1.11 -20.53
CA VAL A 92 2.60 1.80 -20.27
C VAL A 92 2.66 2.50 -18.93
N ARG A 93 1.85 3.56 -18.72
CA ARG A 93 1.70 4.16 -17.40
C ARG A 93 0.58 3.44 -16.64
N LEU A 94 0.72 3.35 -15.33
CA LEU A 94 -0.31 2.79 -14.47
C LEU A 94 -1.67 3.49 -14.71
N GLY A 95 -2.71 2.69 -14.97
CA GLY A 95 -4.06 3.18 -15.25
C GLY A 95 -4.32 3.65 -16.68
N ASP A 96 -3.30 3.73 -17.55
CA ASP A 96 -3.51 3.97 -18.97
C ASP A 96 -4.06 2.69 -19.64
N PRO A 97 -4.97 2.80 -20.64
CA PRO A 97 -5.46 1.65 -21.38
C PRO A 97 -4.33 0.88 -22.07
N TYR A 98 -4.37 -0.43 -22.00
CA TYR A 98 -3.46 -1.32 -22.72
C TYR A 98 -4.27 -2.31 -23.55
N GLU A 99 -3.97 -2.34 -24.86
CA GLU A 99 -4.50 -3.34 -25.78
C GLU A 99 -3.35 -4.23 -26.26
N ASP A 100 -3.48 -5.52 -25.97
CA ASP A 100 -2.47 -6.48 -26.40
C ASP A 100 -2.58 -6.74 -27.91
N ALA A 101 -1.43 -6.65 -28.61
CA ALA A 101 -1.38 -6.86 -30.06
C ALA A 101 -1.54 -8.34 -30.47
N GLY A 102 -1.48 -9.27 -29.50
CA GLY A 102 -1.64 -10.70 -29.74
C GLY A 102 -0.40 -11.40 -30.28
N ALA A 103 -0.60 -12.65 -30.71
CA ALA A 103 0.43 -13.49 -31.25
C ALA A 103 -0.14 -14.48 -32.28
N VAL A 104 0.69 -15.06 -33.12
CA VAL A 104 0.31 -16.08 -34.11
C VAL A 104 1.26 -17.27 -34.06
N VAL A 105 0.81 -18.45 -34.46
CA VAL A 105 1.68 -19.61 -34.61
C VAL A 105 2.19 -19.69 -36.06
N LYS A 106 3.49 -19.87 -36.21
CA LYS A 106 4.16 -20.12 -37.49
C LYS A 106 4.74 -21.53 -37.55
N ASP A 107 4.73 -22.10 -38.77
CA ASP A 107 5.42 -23.34 -39.07
C ASP A 107 6.93 -23.15 -39.29
N ARG A 108 7.66 -24.24 -39.56
CA ARG A 108 9.11 -24.19 -39.85
C ARG A 108 9.48 -23.32 -41.04
N GLN A 109 8.57 -23.13 -41.99
CA GLN A 109 8.77 -22.31 -43.17
C GLN A 109 8.46 -20.83 -42.91
N GLY A 110 7.98 -20.50 -41.72
CA GLY A 110 7.59 -19.14 -41.32
C GLY A 110 6.19 -18.74 -41.78
N ASN A 111 5.38 -19.67 -42.28
CA ASN A 111 4.01 -19.39 -42.67
C ASN A 111 3.12 -19.35 -41.44
N ARG A 112 2.15 -18.41 -41.41
CA ARG A 112 1.10 -18.37 -40.40
C ARG A 112 0.21 -19.60 -40.54
N THR A 113 -0.15 -20.17 -39.39
CA THR A 113 -1.04 -21.33 -39.30
C THR A 113 -2.40 -20.92 -38.68
N ASP A 114 -3.37 -21.84 -38.70
CA ASP A 114 -4.67 -21.68 -38.08
C ASP A 114 -4.69 -22.16 -36.59
N ILE A 115 -3.50 -22.46 -36.05
CA ILE A 115 -3.41 -22.88 -34.62
C ILE A 115 -3.71 -21.68 -33.74
N SER A 116 -4.71 -21.84 -32.84
CA SER A 116 -5.11 -20.79 -31.91
C SER A 116 -4.07 -20.55 -30.83
N VAL A 117 -3.83 -19.27 -30.51
CA VAL A 117 -3.02 -18.84 -29.38
C VAL A 117 -3.95 -18.38 -28.26
N SER A 118 -3.70 -18.83 -27.04
CA SER A 118 -4.33 -18.32 -25.81
C SER A 118 -3.36 -17.39 -25.09
N LEU A 119 -3.85 -16.27 -24.58
CA LEU A 119 -3.15 -15.39 -23.65
C LEU A 119 -3.64 -15.73 -22.23
N GLU A 120 -2.68 -15.98 -21.32
CA GLU A 120 -3.02 -16.18 -19.90
C GLU A 120 -3.59 -14.89 -19.31
N GLU A 121 -4.43 -15.04 -18.28
CA GLU A 121 -4.94 -13.88 -17.52
C GLU A 121 -3.79 -13.10 -16.94
N TYR A 122 -3.85 -11.78 -17.04
CA TYR A 122 -2.82 -10.87 -16.53
C TYR A 122 -3.44 -9.68 -15.84
N ASP A 123 -2.67 -9.06 -14.95
CA ASP A 123 -3.03 -7.85 -14.22
C ASP A 123 -1.90 -6.82 -14.33
N LEU A 124 -2.24 -5.60 -14.72
CA LEU A 124 -1.33 -4.45 -14.84
C LEU A 124 -1.62 -3.36 -13.81
N ASN A 125 -2.24 -3.70 -12.69
CA ASN A 125 -2.61 -2.76 -11.62
C ASN A 125 -1.47 -2.41 -10.66
N THR A 126 -0.25 -2.89 -10.94
CA THR A 126 0.96 -2.53 -10.18
C THR A 126 2.07 -2.09 -11.10
N ALA A 127 2.88 -1.12 -10.64
CA ALA A 127 4.09 -0.72 -11.34
C ALA A 127 5.15 -1.84 -11.32
N GLY A 128 5.95 -1.93 -12.38
CA GLY A 128 6.98 -2.95 -12.55
C GLY A 128 6.87 -3.71 -13.87
N GLU A 129 7.63 -4.77 -13.99
CA GLU A 129 7.62 -5.65 -15.17
C GLU A 129 6.61 -6.78 -15.00
N HIS A 130 5.74 -6.96 -16.00
CA HIS A 130 4.75 -8.01 -16.09
C HIS A 130 5.02 -8.87 -17.32
N GLN A 131 4.96 -10.19 -17.18
CA GLN A 131 5.13 -11.13 -18.28
C GLN A 131 3.76 -11.62 -18.75
N LEU A 132 3.37 -11.26 -19.96
CA LEU A 132 2.20 -11.78 -20.63
C LEU A 132 2.58 -13.07 -21.34
N VAL A 133 1.96 -14.19 -20.96
CA VAL A 133 2.31 -15.53 -21.45
C VAL A 133 1.31 -15.99 -22.50
N TYR A 134 1.81 -16.27 -23.70
CA TYR A 134 1.04 -16.82 -24.80
C TYR A 134 1.31 -18.32 -24.91
N LYS A 135 0.26 -19.11 -25.10
CA LYS A 135 0.34 -20.57 -25.23
C LYS A 135 -0.43 -21.06 -26.44
N ALA A 136 0.10 -22.09 -27.07
CA ALA A 136 -0.56 -22.84 -28.12
C ALA A 136 -0.17 -24.31 -28.05
N THR A 137 -0.99 -25.19 -28.63
CA THR A 137 -0.68 -26.61 -28.73
C THR A 137 -0.49 -26.96 -30.19
N ASP A 138 0.65 -27.55 -30.52
CA ASP A 138 0.95 -27.99 -31.89
C ASP A 138 0.11 -29.22 -32.29
N PRO A 139 0.05 -29.57 -33.59
CA PRO A 139 -0.73 -30.72 -34.03
C PRO A 139 -0.29 -32.08 -33.47
N LYS A 140 0.90 -32.14 -32.86
CA LYS A 140 1.42 -33.33 -32.16
C LYS A 140 1.06 -33.36 -30.69
N GLY A 141 0.30 -32.35 -30.19
CA GLY A 141 -0.10 -32.22 -28.79
C GLY A 141 0.96 -31.60 -27.89
N LYS A 142 2.01 -30.99 -28.45
CA LYS A 142 3.06 -30.31 -27.69
C LYS A 142 2.71 -28.86 -27.43
N GLU A 143 2.81 -28.42 -26.17
CA GLU A 143 2.66 -27.00 -25.79
C GLU A 143 3.89 -26.20 -26.22
N ILE A 144 3.64 -25.05 -26.83
CA ILE A 144 4.60 -24.01 -27.16
C ILE A 144 4.19 -22.72 -26.49
N SER A 145 5.14 -21.88 -26.08
CA SER A 145 4.87 -20.61 -25.43
C SER A 145 5.79 -19.48 -25.90
N ALA A 146 5.30 -18.25 -25.75
CA ALA A 146 6.07 -17.03 -25.91
C ALA A 146 5.68 -16.03 -24.82
N GLN A 147 6.48 -15.00 -24.60
CA GLN A 147 6.24 -14.00 -23.59
C GLN A 147 6.44 -12.58 -24.14
N ARG A 148 5.59 -11.66 -23.73
CA ARG A 148 5.78 -10.21 -23.91
C ARG A 148 6.01 -9.59 -22.54
N THR A 149 7.00 -8.71 -22.45
CA THR A 149 7.23 -7.91 -21.26
C THR A 149 6.45 -6.60 -21.37
N VAL A 150 5.59 -6.33 -20.40
CA VAL A 150 4.92 -5.04 -20.23
C VAL A 150 5.46 -4.37 -18.99
N THR A 151 6.18 -3.26 -19.17
CA THR A 151 6.68 -2.44 -18.07
C THR A 151 5.65 -1.37 -17.74
N VAL A 152 5.05 -1.48 -16.55
CA VAL A 152 4.11 -0.49 -16.01
C VAL A 152 4.89 0.55 -15.20
N THR A 153 4.84 1.81 -15.63
CA THR A 153 5.49 2.91 -14.92
C THR A 153 4.54 3.58 -13.93
N PRO A 154 5.03 4.09 -12.78
CA PRO A 154 4.21 4.79 -11.80
C PRO A 154 3.47 5.99 -12.39
N ASN A 155 2.23 6.19 -11.93
CA ASN A 155 1.38 7.31 -12.34
C ASN A 155 0.60 7.86 -11.15
N LYS A 156 0.96 9.04 -10.66
CA LYS A 156 0.27 9.73 -9.56
C LYS A 156 -0.96 10.54 -10.01
N GLU A 157 -1.27 10.52 -11.30
CA GLU A 157 -2.32 11.34 -11.92
C GLU A 157 -3.46 10.49 -12.52
N TYR A 158 -3.46 9.15 -12.29
CA TYR A 158 -4.58 8.34 -12.77
C TYR A 158 -5.87 8.68 -12.00
N GLY A 159 -7.01 8.54 -12.65
CA GLY A 159 -8.32 8.96 -12.12
C GLY A 159 -8.82 8.01 -11.01
N ALA A 160 -8.28 8.12 -9.80
CA ALA A 160 -8.73 7.37 -8.64
C ALA A 160 -9.96 8.02 -7.99
N LYS A 161 -10.86 7.19 -7.42
CA LYS A 161 -12.03 7.66 -6.67
C LYS A 161 -11.70 8.24 -5.29
N GLY A 162 -10.47 8.03 -4.81
CA GLY A 162 -10.02 8.39 -3.47
C GLY A 162 -10.25 7.27 -2.46
N LEU A 163 -9.28 7.10 -1.56
CA LEU A 163 -9.31 6.10 -0.49
C LEU A 163 -9.80 6.76 0.80
N PRO A 164 -10.98 6.40 1.34
CA PRO A 164 -11.38 6.81 2.68
C PRO A 164 -10.56 6.04 3.73
N ILE A 165 -9.91 6.79 4.63
CA ILE A 165 -9.31 6.27 5.87
C ILE A 165 -10.23 6.73 6.99
N CYS A 166 -11.03 5.80 7.54
CA CYS A 166 -12.00 6.10 8.58
C CYS A 166 -11.32 6.30 9.93
N MET A 167 -11.68 7.36 10.66
CA MET A 167 -11.17 7.69 11.99
C MET A 167 -12.24 7.47 13.05
N TYR A 168 -12.17 6.34 13.73
CA TYR A 168 -12.92 6.01 14.94
C TYR A 168 -12.07 6.19 16.19
N HIS A 169 -12.69 6.06 17.38
CA HIS A 169 -11.98 6.03 18.66
C HIS A 169 -12.50 4.91 19.55
N TYR A 170 -13.64 5.09 20.22
CA TYR A 170 -14.13 4.21 21.27
C TYR A 170 -15.39 3.47 20.87
N VAL A 171 -15.50 2.21 21.29
CA VAL A 171 -16.68 1.38 21.05
C VAL A 171 -17.32 1.04 22.40
N TYR A 172 -18.64 1.21 22.53
CA TYR A 172 -19.35 0.94 23.75
C TYR A 172 -20.60 0.05 23.55
N ASP A 173 -21.05 -0.58 24.63
CA ASP A 173 -22.30 -1.35 24.68
C ASP A 173 -23.44 -0.47 25.20
N ALA A 174 -24.60 -0.49 24.52
CA ALA A 174 -25.79 0.24 24.92
C ALA A 174 -26.28 -0.08 26.35
N ASN A 175 -25.95 -1.27 26.88
CA ASN A 175 -26.22 -1.66 28.24
C ASN A 175 -25.22 -1.12 29.28
N SER A 176 -24.13 -0.52 28.82
CA SER A 176 -23.03 0.05 29.62
C SER A 176 -22.56 1.37 29.06
N VAL A 177 -23.47 2.35 29.03
CA VAL A 177 -23.19 3.67 28.43
C VAL A 177 -22.14 4.42 29.24
N PRO A 178 -21.07 4.94 28.60
CA PRO A 178 -20.07 5.76 29.30
C PRO A 178 -20.63 7.03 29.89
N GLU A 179 -20.18 7.41 31.09
CA GLU A 179 -20.62 8.65 31.76
C GLU A 179 -20.34 9.91 30.92
N ASN A 180 -19.20 9.92 30.20
CA ASN A 180 -18.76 11.05 29.39
C ASN A 180 -18.96 10.77 27.89
N LEU A 181 -20.12 10.21 27.52
CA LEU A 181 -20.47 9.92 26.13
C LEU A 181 -20.33 11.18 25.26
N ASN A 182 -19.60 11.07 24.17
CA ASN A 182 -19.39 12.13 23.18
C ASN A 182 -19.29 11.56 21.77
N SER A 183 -19.02 12.40 20.78
CA SER A 183 -18.98 12.01 19.37
C SER A 183 -17.86 11.01 18.98
N ASN A 184 -16.91 10.74 19.87
CA ASN A 184 -15.86 9.74 19.63
C ASN A 184 -16.30 8.31 19.97
N TYR A 185 -17.43 8.15 20.64
CA TYR A 185 -17.98 6.85 21.00
C TYR A 185 -18.99 6.39 19.95
N ILE A 186 -18.82 5.18 19.44
CA ILE A 186 -19.81 4.49 18.60
C ILE A 186 -20.38 3.29 19.36
N GLU A 187 -21.69 3.11 19.30
CA GLU A 187 -22.33 1.93 19.85
C GLU A 187 -22.00 0.70 19.02
N VAL A 188 -21.73 -0.43 19.67
CA VAL A 188 -21.23 -1.66 19.02
C VAL A 188 -22.17 -2.19 17.94
N GLY A 189 -23.49 -2.09 18.13
CA GLY A 189 -24.47 -2.49 17.12
C GLY A 189 -24.48 -1.58 15.89
N THR A 190 -24.28 -0.27 16.09
CA THR A 190 -24.13 0.67 14.97
C THR A 190 -22.87 0.35 14.15
N LEU A 191 -21.74 0.10 14.82
CA LEU A 191 -20.53 -0.33 14.16
C LEU A 191 -20.73 -1.67 13.42
N GLU A 192 -21.45 -2.62 14.02
CA GLU A 192 -21.75 -3.91 13.40
C GLU A 192 -22.51 -3.74 12.08
N GLU A 193 -23.47 -2.83 11.99
CA GLU A 193 -24.19 -2.52 10.75
C GLU A 193 -23.26 -1.98 9.67
N GLU A 194 -22.31 -1.11 10.01
CA GLU A 194 -21.31 -0.57 9.10
C GLU A 194 -20.39 -1.69 8.58
N LEU A 195 -19.84 -2.54 9.47
CA LEU A 195 -18.96 -3.66 9.09
C LEU A 195 -19.68 -4.69 8.22
N LYS A 196 -20.93 -5.00 8.56
CA LYS A 196 -21.80 -5.88 7.75
C LYS A 196 -21.99 -5.31 6.35
N TYR A 197 -22.29 -4.02 6.22
CA TYR A 197 -22.41 -3.36 4.92
C TYR A 197 -21.13 -3.48 4.08
N LEU A 198 -19.96 -3.24 4.68
CA LEU A 198 -18.68 -3.35 3.99
C LEU A 198 -18.44 -4.79 3.48
N HIS A 199 -18.72 -5.79 4.31
CA HIS A 199 -18.60 -7.20 3.96
C HIS A 199 -19.56 -7.60 2.81
N GLU A 200 -20.85 -7.23 2.92
CA GLU A 200 -21.88 -7.58 1.93
C GLU A 200 -21.71 -6.85 0.59
N ASN A 201 -20.89 -5.81 0.54
CA ASN A 201 -20.59 -5.02 -0.66
C ASN A 201 -19.18 -5.23 -1.19
N ASP A 202 -18.47 -6.26 -0.73
CA ASP A 202 -17.14 -6.67 -1.21
C ASP A 202 -16.10 -5.55 -1.15
N TYR A 203 -16.05 -4.82 -0.02
CA TYR A 203 -15.03 -3.81 0.18
C TYR A 203 -13.65 -4.45 0.37
N TYR A 204 -12.64 -3.83 -0.23
CA TYR A 204 -11.23 -4.19 -0.11
C TYR A 204 -10.56 -3.38 1.01
N PHE A 205 -9.73 -4.04 1.82
CA PHE A 205 -9.02 -3.43 2.93
C PHE A 205 -7.51 -3.46 2.67
N PRO A 206 -6.94 -2.38 2.10
CA PRO A 206 -5.51 -2.35 1.79
C PRO A 206 -4.67 -2.32 3.06
N THR A 207 -3.51 -2.98 3.01
CA THR A 207 -2.45 -2.82 4.00
C THR A 207 -1.82 -1.42 3.89
N TRP A 208 -1.13 -0.95 4.91
CA TRP A 208 -0.44 0.35 4.87
C TRP A 208 0.65 0.41 3.79
N LYS A 209 1.26 -0.72 3.47
CA LYS A 209 2.18 -0.83 2.34
C LYS A 209 1.47 -0.58 1.01
N GLU A 210 0.30 -1.19 0.79
CA GLU A 210 -0.50 -0.96 -0.41
C GLU A 210 -1.05 0.47 -0.47
N VAL A 211 -1.40 1.07 0.69
CA VAL A 211 -1.74 2.49 0.77
C VAL A 211 -0.56 3.35 0.29
N ARG A 212 0.66 3.04 0.75
CA ARG A 212 1.86 3.77 0.30
C ARG A 212 2.11 3.62 -1.20
N GLU A 213 2.03 2.41 -1.74
CA GLU A 213 2.15 2.15 -3.17
C GLU A 213 1.08 2.90 -3.99
N TYR A 214 -0.16 2.97 -3.48
CA TYR A 214 -1.24 3.74 -4.07
C TYR A 214 -0.91 5.24 -4.12
N LEU A 215 -0.44 5.83 -3.02
CA LEU A 215 -0.05 7.24 -2.95
C LEU A 215 1.13 7.57 -3.87
N ASP A 216 2.07 6.63 -4.01
CA ASP A 216 3.21 6.78 -4.91
C ASP A 216 2.86 6.55 -6.39
N GLY A 217 1.60 6.18 -6.68
CA GLY A 217 1.12 5.88 -8.03
C GLY A 217 1.68 4.58 -8.59
N GLU A 218 2.05 3.65 -7.71
CA GLU A 218 2.63 2.35 -8.04
C GLU A 218 1.60 1.21 -8.00
N ARG A 219 0.39 1.47 -7.48
CA ARG A 219 -0.71 0.51 -7.37
C ARG A 219 -2.06 1.16 -7.60
N ILE A 220 -2.93 0.49 -8.34
CA ILE A 220 -4.36 0.78 -8.41
C ILE A 220 -5.05 -0.05 -7.32
N LEU A 221 -5.78 0.62 -6.43
CA LEU A 221 -6.67 -0.06 -5.49
C LEU A 221 -8.05 -0.27 -6.13
N PRO A 222 -8.78 -1.34 -5.77
CA PRO A 222 -10.18 -1.48 -6.15
C PRO A 222 -11.01 -0.25 -5.76
N ASP A 223 -12.01 0.10 -6.56
CA ASP A 223 -12.86 1.28 -6.34
C ASP A 223 -13.54 1.30 -4.98
N LYS A 224 -13.90 0.14 -4.46
CA LYS A 224 -14.47 -0.05 -3.12
C LYS A 224 -13.37 -0.43 -2.12
N SER A 225 -12.40 0.44 -1.91
CA SER A 225 -11.35 0.27 -0.91
C SER A 225 -11.55 1.20 0.26
N ILE A 226 -11.23 0.72 1.47
CA ILE A 226 -11.40 1.47 2.73
C ILE A 226 -10.36 1.02 3.76
N VAL A 227 -9.88 1.96 4.57
CA VAL A 227 -9.11 1.66 5.78
C VAL A 227 -9.94 2.01 7.01
N LEU A 228 -10.10 1.05 7.92
CA LEU A 228 -10.71 1.28 9.22
C LEU A 228 -9.61 1.55 10.24
N SER A 229 -9.61 2.73 10.86
CA SER A 229 -8.63 3.07 11.90
C SER A 229 -9.30 3.55 13.18
N PHE A 230 -8.75 3.13 14.31
CA PHE A 230 -9.23 3.43 15.66
C PHE A 230 -8.08 4.01 16.48
N ASP A 231 -8.23 5.23 16.96
CA ASP A 231 -7.20 5.91 17.74
C ASP A 231 -7.25 5.52 19.22
N ASP A 232 -6.21 5.80 19.98
CA ASP A 232 -6.00 5.65 21.42
C ASP A 232 -5.72 4.23 21.93
N GLY A 233 -5.96 3.19 21.15
CA GLY A 233 -5.49 1.84 21.44
C GLY A 233 -6.57 0.76 21.52
N PRO A 234 -6.16 -0.53 21.49
CA PRO A 234 -7.09 -1.65 21.32
C PRO A 234 -7.97 -1.91 22.54
N LEU A 235 -7.60 -1.46 23.73
CA LEU A 235 -8.39 -1.61 24.95
C LEU A 235 -9.78 -0.93 24.82
N TYR A 236 -9.87 0.15 24.06
CA TYR A 236 -11.12 0.90 23.86
C TYR A 236 -12.02 0.33 22.78
N ILE A 237 -11.57 -0.70 22.07
CA ILE A 237 -12.31 -1.33 20.96
C ILE A 237 -12.45 -2.86 21.11
N GLU A 238 -12.28 -3.40 22.30
CA GLU A 238 -12.38 -4.85 22.55
C GLU A 238 -13.71 -5.44 22.09
N LEU A 239 -14.81 -4.68 22.19
CA LEU A 239 -16.14 -5.10 21.70
C LEU A 239 -16.20 -5.24 20.18
N ALA A 240 -15.36 -4.51 19.45
CA ALA A 240 -15.32 -4.56 17.99
C ALA A 240 -14.47 -5.72 17.44
N ILE A 241 -13.48 -6.18 18.21
CA ILE A 241 -12.51 -7.19 17.71
C ILE A 241 -13.19 -8.47 17.19
N PRO A 242 -14.19 -9.06 17.89
CA PRO A 242 -14.93 -10.23 17.36
C PRO A 242 -15.72 -9.92 16.08
N LEU A 243 -16.14 -8.67 15.88
CA LEU A 243 -16.88 -8.25 14.69
C LEU A 243 -15.96 -8.15 13.47
N PHE A 244 -14.70 -7.72 13.65
CA PHE A 244 -13.72 -7.70 12.55
C PHE A 244 -13.50 -9.10 11.98
N GLU A 245 -13.40 -10.12 12.83
CA GLU A 245 -13.32 -11.52 12.40
C GLU A 245 -14.63 -11.99 11.75
N LYS A 246 -15.77 -11.71 12.39
CA LYS A 246 -17.10 -12.13 11.90
C LYS A 246 -17.38 -11.66 10.48
N TYR A 247 -17.03 -10.41 10.18
CA TYR A 247 -17.30 -9.79 8.89
C TYR A 247 -16.08 -9.74 7.97
N GLN A 248 -14.93 -10.29 8.40
CA GLN A 248 -13.67 -10.27 7.65
C GLN A 248 -13.26 -8.84 7.24
N THR A 249 -13.41 -7.90 8.16
CA THR A 249 -13.14 -6.47 8.00
C THR A 249 -11.93 -6.06 8.85
N PRO A 250 -10.69 -6.24 8.35
CA PRO A 250 -9.51 -5.89 9.13
C PRO A 250 -9.47 -4.40 9.46
N ALA A 251 -8.96 -4.09 10.65
CA ALA A 251 -8.84 -2.74 11.17
C ALA A 251 -7.43 -2.45 11.70
N THR A 252 -7.09 -1.18 11.77
CA THR A 252 -5.88 -0.66 12.41
C THR A 252 -6.25 -0.05 13.77
N SER A 253 -5.53 -0.42 14.82
CA SER A 253 -5.55 0.30 16.09
C SER A 253 -4.27 1.13 16.24
N PHE A 254 -4.41 2.45 16.33
CA PHE A 254 -3.32 3.35 16.65
C PHE A 254 -3.12 3.41 18.16
N VAL A 255 -1.98 2.92 18.66
CA VAL A 255 -1.75 2.61 20.08
C VAL A 255 -0.90 3.68 20.73
N ILE A 256 -1.39 4.27 21.84
CA ILE A 256 -0.57 5.05 22.76
C ILE A 256 0.16 4.05 23.65
N THR A 257 1.43 3.77 23.35
CA THR A 257 2.12 2.62 23.95
C THR A 257 2.53 2.82 25.40
N SER A 258 2.64 4.06 25.88
CA SER A 258 2.88 4.35 27.29
C SER A 258 1.74 3.94 28.25
N TYR A 259 0.57 3.59 27.72
CA TYR A 259 -0.53 3.02 28.52
C TYR A 259 -0.27 1.57 28.93
N TYR A 260 0.73 0.92 28.35
CA TYR A 260 1.08 -0.46 28.58
C TYR A 260 2.44 -0.56 29.27
N ASN A 261 2.48 -1.10 30.49
CA ASN A 261 3.73 -1.21 31.26
C ASN A 261 4.74 -2.18 30.63
N ASP A 262 4.26 -3.17 29.88
CA ASP A 262 5.06 -4.16 29.20
C ASP A 262 4.46 -4.44 27.82
N LYS A 263 5.32 -4.60 26.82
CA LYS A 263 4.87 -4.84 25.44
C LYS A 263 4.11 -6.16 25.25
N SER A 264 4.31 -7.15 26.14
CA SER A 264 3.55 -8.41 26.10
C SER A 264 2.06 -8.22 26.39
N MET A 265 1.68 -7.13 27.03
CA MET A 265 0.25 -6.77 27.22
C MET A 265 -0.47 -6.54 25.89
N LEU A 266 0.25 -6.25 24.83
CA LEU A 266 -0.28 -6.08 23.47
C LEU A 266 -0.32 -7.38 22.66
N ASP A 267 0.25 -8.50 23.16
CA ASP A 267 0.31 -9.77 22.43
C ASP A 267 -1.07 -10.33 22.02
N PRO A 268 -2.12 -10.26 22.85
CA PRO A 268 -3.46 -10.73 22.47
C PRO A 268 -4.01 -10.00 21.24
N TYR A 269 -3.71 -8.71 21.12
CA TYR A 269 -4.15 -7.87 20.00
C TYR A 269 -3.25 -8.04 18.77
N ARG A 270 -1.93 -8.08 18.98
CA ARG A 270 -0.92 -8.25 17.92
C ARG A 270 -1.07 -9.58 17.18
N ASN A 271 -1.50 -10.62 17.87
CA ASN A 271 -1.70 -11.96 17.31
C ASN A 271 -3.07 -12.14 16.62
N ASN A 272 -3.94 -11.12 16.62
CA ASN A 272 -5.21 -11.16 15.93
C ASN A 272 -5.02 -10.82 14.44
N GLN A 273 -5.46 -11.72 13.55
CA GLN A 273 -5.28 -11.57 12.10
C GLN A 273 -6.10 -10.44 11.47
N TYR A 274 -7.13 -9.93 12.18
CA TYR A 274 -8.00 -8.84 11.72
C TYR A 274 -7.70 -7.51 12.42
N LEU A 275 -6.63 -7.43 13.21
CA LEU A 275 -6.23 -6.21 13.89
C LEU A 275 -4.74 -5.96 13.72
N THR A 276 -4.40 -4.84 13.08
CA THR A 276 -3.02 -4.36 12.99
C THR A 276 -2.79 -3.27 14.04
N LEU A 277 -1.72 -3.39 14.83
CA LEU A 277 -1.30 -2.36 15.76
C LEU A 277 -0.32 -1.43 15.07
N GLU A 278 -0.61 -0.13 15.11
CA GLU A 278 0.22 0.94 14.58
C GLU A 278 0.44 2.02 15.63
N SER A 279 1.38 2.92 15.42
CA SER A 279 1.77 3.90 16.42
C SER A 279 0.80 5.08 16.53
N HIS A 280 0.37 5.38 17.77
CA HIS A 280 -0.14 6.71 18.16
C HIS A 280 0.84 7.41 19.12
N THR A 281 2.14 7.18 18.90
CA THR A 281 3.31 7.53 19.71
C THR A 281 3.42 6.73 21.02
N ASP A 282 4.56 6.80 21.69
CA ASP A 282 4.69 6.22 23.03
C ASP A 282 4.06 7.17 24.08
N ASN A 283 4.61 8.35 24.24
CA ASN A 283 4.21 9.29 25.29
C ASN A 283 4.02 10.73 24.77
N MET A 284 3.80 10.91 23.49
CA MET A 284 3.56 12.24 22.92
C MET A 284 2.07 12.61 22.82
N HIS A 285 1.14 11.70 23.19
CA HIS A 285 -0.28 12.00 23.24
C HIS A 285 -0.64 12.77 24.54
N ARG A 286 -0.06 13.95 24.70
CA ARG A 286 -0.24 14.84 25.86
C ARG A 286 -0.03 16.29 25.46
N GLY A 287 -0.57 17.20 26.27
CA GLY A 287 -0.34 18.63 26.12
C GLY A 287 1.10 19.04 26.49
N GLY A 288 1.45 20.28 26.22
CA GLY A 288 2.73 20.90 26.54
C GLY A 288 3.34 21.66 25.37
N GLY A 289 2.73 21.62 24.18
CA GLY A 289 3.06 22.45 23.04
C GLY A 289 2.20 23.70 22.91
N THR A 290 2.51 24.52 21.91
CA THR A 290 1.74 25.75 21.57
C THR A 290 1.18 25.71 20.15
N TYR A 291 1.49 24.68 19.40
CA TYR A 291 1.02 24.50 18.02
C TYR A 291 -0.30 23.72 18.00
N GLY A 292 -1.19 24.07 17.08
CA GLY A 292 -2.48 23.35 16.87
C GLY A 292 -3.33 23.31 18.15
N HIS A 293 -3.58 22.12 18.65
CA HIS A 293 -4.32 21.86 19.88
C HIS A 293 -3.43 21.87 21.14
N GLY A 294 -2.15 22.18 20.99
CA GLY A 294 -1.21 22.22 22.09
C GLY A 294 -0.55 20.88 22.43
N GLY A 295 -0.54 19.94 21.50
CA GLY A 295 0.17 18.68 21.64
C GLY A 295 1.69 18.87 21.76
N ILE A 296 2.35 17.98 22.54
CA ILE A 296 3.79 18.10 22.82
C ILE A 296 4.68 17.77 21.62
N PHE A 297 4.24 16.92 20.67
CA PHE A 297 5.09 16.42 19.58
C PHE A 297 5.77 17.56 18.79
N PRO A 298 5.07 18.62 18.34
CA PRO A 298 5.70 19.74 17.63
C PRO A 298 6.67 20.58 18.47
N ALA A 299 6.69 20.40 19.80
CA ALA A 299 7.51 21.14 20.73
C ALA A 299 8.78 20.39 21.20
N LEU A 300 8.86 19.08 20.92
CA LEU A 300 10.02 18.27 21.26
C LEU A 300 11.18 18.46 20.29
N SER A 301 12.39 18.21 20.75
CA SER A 301 13.54 18.05 19.84
C SER A 301 13.32 16.81 18.94
N LYS A 302 13.99 16.81 17.79
CA LYS A 302 13.94 15.68 16.86
C LYS A 302 14.41 14.39 17.52
N GLU A 303 15.45 14.44 18.33
CA GLU A 303 16.04 13.30 19.04
C GLU A 303 15.04 12.70 20.04
N GLU A 304 14.35 13.55 20.81
CA GLU A 304 13.33 13.12 21.78
C GLU A 304 12.14 12.48 21.06
N ALA A 305 11.62 13.12 20.02
CA ALA A 305 10.51 12.59 19.23
C ALA A 305 10.87 11.28 18.52
N LEU A 306 12.08 11.18 17.95
CA LEU A 306 12.55 9.97 17.28
C LEU A 306 12.69 8.78 18.27
N ALA A 307 13.17 9.04 19.50
CA ALA A 307 13.27 8.02 20.54
C ALA A 307 11.89 7.51 20.96
N ASP A 308 10.91 8.41 21.11
CA ASP A 308 9.50 8.07 21.42
C ASP A 308 8.88 7.22 20.32
N LEU A 309 9.01 7.61 19.05
CA LEU A 309 8.51 6.89 17.90
C LEU A 309 9.11 5.48 17.77
N LYS A 310 10.43 5.34 17.96
CA LYS A 310 11.09 4.02 17.91
C LYS A 310 10.61 3.09 19.02
N LYS A 311 10.36 3.62 20.21
CA LYS A 311 9.80 2.85 21.31
C LYS A 311 8.38 2.40 21.00
N SER A 312 7.55 3.25 20.42
CA SER A 312 6.19 2.87 20.02
C SER A 312 6.18 1.78 18.94
N ILE A 313 7.08 1.85 17.96
CA ILE A 313 7.26 0.80 16.94
C ILE A 313 7.62 -0.54 17.60
N GLU A 314 8.56 -0.53 18.57
CA GLU A 314 8.92 -1.74 19.29
C GLU A 314 7.73 -2.37 20.02
N TYR A 315 6.88 -1.57 20.66
CA TYR A 315 5.70 -2.03 21.39
C TYR A 315 4.60 -2.53 20.45
N CYS A 316 4.32 -1.84 19.37
CA CYS A 316 3.36 -2.29 18.35
C CYS A 316 3.85 -3.55 17.61
N GLY A 317 5.17 -3.73 17.47
CA GLY A 317 5.79 -4.75 16.61
C GLY A 317 5.62 -4.44 15.13
N ASN A 318 5.23 -3.21 14.80
CA ASN A 318 4.97 -2.69 13.47
C ASN A 318 5.20 -1.18 13.45
N GLY A 319 5.62 -0.65 12.32
CA GLY A 319 5.92 0.76 12.09
C GLY A 319 5.55 1.22 10.69
N ASP A 320 4.46 0.70 10.13
CA ASP A 320 4.01 1.10 8.80
C ASP A 320 3.24 2.42 8.83
N ALA A 321 2.47 2.69 9.89
CA ALA A 321 1.68 3.90 10.00
C ALA A 321 1.76 4.58 11.37
N LEU A 322 1.57 5.91 11.37
CA LEU A 322 1.47 6.74 12.56
C LEU A 322 0.19 7.57 12.50
N ALA A 323 -0.53 7.71 13.63
CA ALA A 323 -1.50 8.79 13.81
C ALA A 323 -0.89 9.90 14.67
N TYR A 324 -0.92 11.15 14.19
CA TYR A 324 -0.44 12.28 14.96
C TYR A 324 -1.34 12.56 16.15
N PRO A 325 -0.80 12.64 17.41
CA PRO A 325 -1.58 13.03 18.57
C PRO A 325 -2.32 14.35 18.34
N PHE A 326 -3.62 14.38 18.60
CA PHE A 326 -4.52 15.53 18.36
C PHE A 326 -4.57 16.01 16.90
N GLY A 327 -3.90 15.34 15.98
CA GLY A 327 -3.67 15.81 14.61
C GLY A 327 -2.64 16.94 14.51
N ASP A 328 -1.87 17.22 15.56
CA ASP A 328 -0.87 18.29 15.59
C ASP A 328 0.44 17.81 14.97
N TYR A 329 0.89 18.47 13.91
CA TYR A 329 2.16 18.18 13.23
C TYR A 329 2.69 19.39 12.49
N THR A 330 4.01 19.41 12.28
CA THR A 330 4.74 20.40 11.48
C THR A 330 5.57 19.69 10.42
N ALA A 331 6.20 20.43 9.52
CA ALA A 331 7.11 19.85 8.54
C ALA A 331 8.31 19.12 9.18
N GLU A 332 8.73 19.56 10.36
CA GLU A 332 9.77 18.91 11.14
C GLU A 332 9.28 17.58 11.74
N CYS A 333 8.01 17.52 12.17
CA CYS A 333 7.39 16.28 12.61
C CYS A 333 7.31 15.27 11.46
N GLU A 334 6.87 15.68 10.26
CA GLU A 334 6.85 14.83 9.06
C GLU A 334 8.23 14.22 8.77
N GLN A 335 9.29 15.02 8.82
CA GLN A 335 10.67 14.56 8.62
C GLN A 335 11.11 13.55 9.69
N THR A 336 10.72 13.76 10.93
CA THR A 336 11.04 12.84 12.04
C THR A 336 10.30 11.50 11.87
N VAL A 337 9.04 11.54 11.44
CA VAL A 337 8.24 10.34 11.14
C VAL A 337 8.82 9.56 9.96
N GLU A 338 9.24 10.24 8.89
CA GLU A 338 9.94 9.63 7.76
C GLU A 338 11.26 8.95 8.21
N GLU A 339 12.05 9.63 9.04
CA GLU A 339 13.32 9.11 9.57
C GLU A 339 13.13 7.94 10.54
N ALA A 340 12.00 7.89 11.27
CA ALA A 340 11.65 6.75 12.10
C ALA A 340 11.33 5.49 11.30
N GLY A 341 11.05 5.63 9.99
CA GLY A 341 10.81 4.52 9.06
C GLY A 341 9.35 4.25 8.75
N PHE A 342 8.42 5.09 9.19
CA PHE A 342 7.01 4.95 8.85
C PHE A 342 6.76 5.12 7.33
N LEU A 343 5.85 4.35 6.78
CA LEU A 343 5.41 4.47 5.39
C LEU A 343 4.38 5.59 5.22
N CYS A 344 3.49 5.75 6.21
CA CYS A 344 2.39 6.70 6.20
C CYS A 344 2.21 7.37 7.56
N ALA A 345 1.63 8.59 7.56
CA ALA A 345 1.10 9.20 8.78
C ALA A 345 -0.24 9.88 8.49
N VAL A 346 -1.20 9.66 9.40
CA VAL A 346 -2.56 10.18 9.29
C VAL A 346 -2.78 11.35 10.24
N THR A 347 -3.62 12.28 9.80
CA THR A 347 -4.00 13.49 10.52
C THR A 347 -5.48 13.44 10.95
N THR A 348 -5.98 14.53 11.50
CA THR A 348 -7.42 14.76 11.74
C THR A 348 -8.05 15.67 10.68
N GLU A 349 -7.30 16.07 9.65
CA GLU A 349 -7.85 16.86 8.55
C GLU A 349 -8.84 16.02 7.73
N PRO A 350 -10.04 16.56 7.41
CA PRO A 350 -11.06 15.79 6.71
C PRO A 350 -10.75 15.61 5.23
N GLY A 351 -11.00 14.43 4.70
CA GLY A 351 -10.87 14.14 3.27
C GLY A 351 -10.55 12.67 2.99
N LYS A 352 -10.56 12.33 1.71
CA LYS A 352 -10.05 11.07 1.17
C LYS A 352 -8.63 11.25 0.66
N CYS A 353 -7.89 10.17 0.54
CA CYS A 353 -6.51 10.17 0.03
C CYS A 353 -6.48 9.81 -1.45
N TYR A 354 -5.58 10.43 -2.19
CA TYR A 354 -5.41 10.25 -3.63
C TYR A 354 -3.95 9.97 -3.99
N PRO A 355 -3.67 9.34 -5.13
CA PRO A 355 -2.31 9.25 -5.65
C PRO A 355 -1.67 10.63 -5.73
N GLY A 356 -0.42 10.74 -5.27
CA GLY A 356 0.31 12.01 -5.22
C GLY A 356 0.12 12.84 -3.96
N ASP A 357 -0.76 12.45 -3.04
CA ASP A 357 -0.85 13.07 -1.71
C ASP A 357 0.44 12.84 -0.91
N ASP A 358 0.68 13.72 0.06
CA ASP A 358 1.82 13.58 0.96
C ASP A 358 1.58 12.38 1.91
N PRO A 359 2.41 11.33 1.87
CA PRO A 359 2.20 10.14 2.69
C PRO A 359 2.31 10.39 4.19
N TYR A 360 2.90 11.51 4.61
CA TYR A 360 3.06 11.88 6.02
C TYR A 360 2.05 12.93 6.50
N ALA A 361 1.04 13.25 5.69
CA ALA A 361 -0.03 14.20 6.02
C ALA A 361 -1.39 13.75 5.46
N LEU A 362 -1.76 12.48 5.67
CA LEU A 362 -2.97 11.91 5.09
C LEU A 362 -4.22 12.41 5.81
N THR A 363 -5.23 12.78 5.03
CA THR A 363 -6.56 13.14 5.53
C THR A 363 -7.35 11.90 5.92
N ARG A 364 -8.31 12.07 6.82
CA ARG A 364 -9.22 11.00 7.24
C ARG A 364 -10.69 11.40 7.18
N VAL A 365 -11.56 10.41 7.05
CA VAL A 365 -13.00 10.58 7.19
C VAL A 365 -13.37 10.31 8.65
N ARG A 366 -13.80 11.35 9.38
CA ARG A 366 -14.17 11.20 10.79
C ARG A 366 -15.49 10.46 10.91
N MET A 367 -15.52 9.41 11.71
CA MET A 367 -16.70 8.64 12.04
C MET A 367 -17.29 9.13 13.36
N LEU A 368 -18.55 9.55 13.32
CA LEU A 368 -19.28 10.04 14.49
C LEU A 368 -20.20 8.94 15.01
N GLY A 369 -20.24 8.75 16.33
CA GLY A 369 -21.09 7.73 16.94
C GLY A 369 -22.60 7.92 16.76
N SER A 370 -23.03 9.10 16.34
CA SER A 370 -24.43 9.45 16.09
C SER A 370 -24.85 9.34 14.61
N GLN A 371 -23.92 9.00 13.71
CA GLN A 371 -24.26 8.90 12.28
C GLN A 371 -25.08 7.66 11.95
N SER A 372 -25.97 7.78 10.98
CA SER A 372 -26.72 6.65 10.43
C SER A 372 -25.87 5.86 9.43
N LEU A 373 -26.30 4.62 9.12
CA LEU A 373 -25.67 3.81 8.08
C LEU A 373 -25.67 4.53 6.70
N ASP A 374 -26.74 5.25 6.35
CA ASP A 374 -26.81 6.01 5.10
C ASP A 374 -25.78 7.15 5.07
N GLN A 375 -25.56 7.82 6.20
CA GLN A 375 -24.52 8.84 6.33
C GLN A 375 -23.14 8.22 6.18
N PHE A 376 -22.86 7.12 6.87
CA PHE A 376 -21.62 6.35 6.70
C PHE A 376 -21.37 6.00 5.23
N ILE A 377 -22.35 5.39 4.55
CA ILE A 377 -22.27 5.03 3.14
C ILE A 377 -21.97 6.25 2.26
N SER A 378 -22.61 7.38 2.53
CA SER A 378 -22.38 8.63 1.77
C SER A 378 -20.97 9.18 1.96
N GLU A 379 -20.39 9.06 3.14
CA GLU A 379 -19.06 9.60 3.45
C GLU A 379 -17.91 8.76 2.86
N ILE A 380 -18.12 7.44 2.74
CA ILE A 380 -17.08 6.55 2.20
C ILE A 380 -17.13 6.44 0.67
N ASN A 381 -18.26 6.76 0.01
CA ASN A 381 -18.43 6.76 -1.44
C ASN A 381 -18.27 8.18 -2.03
#